data_e72a5b8cae3f2cbde6df49e0f1d95469
#
_entry.id   e72a5b8cae3f2cbde6df49e0f1d95469
#
_cell.length_a   1.000
_cell.length_b   1.000
_cell.length_c   1.000
_cell.angle_alpha   90.00
_cell.angle_beta   90.00
_cell.angle_gamma   90.00
#
_symmetry.space_group_name_H-M   'P 1'
#
loop_
_entity.id
_entity.type
_entity.pdbx_description
1 polymer ?
#
loop_
_entity_poly.entity_id
_entity_poly.type
_entity_poly.pdbx_seq_one_letter_code
_entity_poly.pdbx_strand_id
1 'polypeptide(L)'
;MSKKSFLVLLAIALLWCWAVPSGAQGDKPAGAPPAEKPAVAATEAQKAAVELPKDKQTTLGLYVSAKGAYDMWQKDQQKVKIIDCRTPEEYAFIGHAPMATNVPSKFLTYAWDEKKKEYVMKVNPGFVKEVQKRFAKDDTILVMCRSGQRSAPSVDLLAKAGFTKVYNIVDGFEGDKVKDPTSPNHGKRMKDGWRVSNLPWTYDLNVDLIYLPKGKPKAK
;
A
#
# COMPACT_ATOMS: atom_id res chain seq x y z
N MET A 1 -44.95 -14.71 36.21
CA MET A 1 -44.44 -15.46 37.39
C MET A 1 -43.04 -15.92 36.98
N SER A 2 -41.92 -15.57 37.55
CA SER A 2 -41.45 -15.31 38.88
C SER A 2 -40.19 -14.43 38.80
N LYS A 3 -40.17 -13.45 39.64
CA LYS A 3 -39.09 -12.55 40.08
C LYS A 3 -38.00 -13.33 40.86
N LYS A 4 -36.74 -12.84 40.83
CA LYS A 4 -35.75 -12.80 41.96
C LYS A 4 -34.48 -12.19 41.37
N SER A 5 -34.06 -10.97 41.58
CA SER A 5 -33.64 -10.15 42.74
C SER A 5 -32.48 -10.74 43.55
N PHE A 6 -31.56 -9.79 43.87
CA PHE A 6 -30.48 -9.80 44.88
C PHE A 6 -29.07 -10.13 44.33
N LEU A 7 -28.03 -9.39 44.64
CA LEU A 7 -27.66 -8.58 45.82
C LEU A 7 -26.51 -7.61 45.48
N VAL A 8 -26.57 -6.45 46.06
CA VAL A 8 -25.56 -5.43 46.25
C VAL A 8 -24.53 -5.88 47.28
N LEU A 9 -23.27 -5.65 47.09
CA LEU A 9 -22.29 -5.60 48.18
C LEU A 9 -21.34 -4.40 48.02
N LEU A 10 -21.54 -3.48 48.96
CA LEU A 10 -20.71 -2.34 49.37
C LEU A 10 -19.55 -2.86 50.23
N ALA A 11 -18.34 -2.38 50.07
CA ALA A 11 -17.33 -2.29 51.13
C ALA A 11 -16.17 -1.39 50.72
N ILE A 12 -16.13 -0.22 51.23
CA ILE A 12 -15.29 0.31 52.34
C ILE A 12 -13.94 0.87 51.83
N ALA A 13 -13.89 2.19 51.94
CA ALA A 13 -12.72 3.05 51.88
C ALA A 13 -11.77 2.80 53.05
N LEU A 14 -10.49 2.82 52.81
CA LEU A 14 -9.49 3.08 53.86
C LEU A 14 -8.57 4.21 53.33
N LEU A 15 -8.78 5.36 53.94
CA LEU A 15 -7.89 6.52 53.95
C LEU A 15 -6.62 6.17 54.73
N TRP A 16 -5.48 6.33 54.13
CA TRP A 16 -4.22 6.52 54.83
C TRP A 16 -3.63 7.88 54.49
N CYS A 17 -3.82 8.80 55.43
CA CYS A 17 -3.05 10.05 55.59
C CYS A 17 -1.62 9.70 55.98
N TRP A 18 -0.64 10.13 55.24
CA TRP A 18 0.70 10.34 55.78
C TRP A 18 1.24 11.71 55.40
N ALA A 19 1.77 12.35 56.43
CA ALA A 19 2.18 13.72 56.52
C ALA A 19 3.41 14.05 55.67
N VAL A 20 3.42 15.27 55.17
CA VAL A 20 4.52 15.94 54.49
C VAL A 20 5.48 16.53 55.54
N PRO A 21 6.78 16.44 55.40
CA PRO A 21 7.68 17.47 55.87
C PRO A 21 8.17 18.39 54.74
N SER A 22 7.98 19.66 54.99
CA SER A 22 8.53 20.79 54.25
C SER A 22 10.06 20.86 54.42
N GLY A 23 10.77 21.03 53.31
CA GLY A 23 12.21 21.34 53.34
C GLY A 23 12.61 21.88 51.98
N ALA A 24 12.91 23.15 51.91
CA ALA A 24 13.34 23.92 50.78
C ALA A 24 14.74 23.49 50.28
N GLN A 25 14.98 23.59 49.03
CA GLN A 25 16.01 24.37 48.31
C GLN A 25 16.16 23.86 46.89
N GLY A 26 16.26 24.82 46.00
CA GLY A 26 16.24 24.63 44.56
C GLY A 26 17.54 24.02 44.02
N ASP A 27 17.30 23.23 43.01
CA ASP A 27 18.27 23.03 41.94
C ASP A 27 17.52 22.85 40.62
N LYS A 28 17.95 23.65 39.66
CA LYS A 28 17.47 23.73 38.29
C LYS A 28 17.77 22.39 37.61
N PRO A 29 16.81 21.61 37.10
CA PRO A 29 17.15 20.41 36.35
C PRO A 29 17.69 20.81 34.99
N ALA A 30 18.89 20.30 34.69
CA ALA A 30 19.54 20.29 33.41
C ALA A 30 18.60 19.72 32.34
N GLY A 31 18.73 20.30 31.14
CA GLY A 31 17.90 19.93 29.98
C GLY A 31 17.87 18.46 29.70
N ALA A 32 16.67 17.97 29.44
CA ALA A 32 16.46 16.63 28.92
C ALA A 32 17.21 16.45 27.59
N PRO A 33 17.85 15.30 27.36
CA PRO A 33 18.45 15.01 26.08
C PRO A 33 17.38 14.98 24.99
N PRO A 34 17.71 15.41 23.74
CA PRO A 34 16.76 15.36 22.64
C PRO A 34 16.31 13.91 22.42
N ALA A 35 15.00 13.73 22.28
CA ALA A 35 14.39 12.44 22.00
C ALA A 35 15.07 11.82 20.77
N GLU A 36 15.78 10.74 20.99
CA GLU A 36 16.35 9.90 19.95
C GLU A 36 15.19 9.35 19.11
N LYS A 37 15.17 9.71 17.82
CA LYS A 37 14.28 9.10 16.84
C LYS A 37 14.53 7.59 16.86
N PRO A 38 13.48 6.75 16.83
CA PRO A 38 13.68 5.33 16.77
C PRO A 38 14.34 4.94 15.43
N ALA A 39 15.63 4.76 15.46
CA ALA A 39 16.42 4.19 14.39
C ALA A 39 16.32 2.67 14.50
N VAL A 40 15.24 2.06 14.01
CA VAL A 40 15.24 0.61 13.72
C VAL A 40 14.13 0.32 12.71
N ALA A 41 14.50 -0.01 11.50
CA ALA A 41 13.88 -0.72 10.39
C ALA A 41 14.21 -0.12 9.00
N ALA A 42 15.22 0.75 8.93
CA ALA A 42 15.58 1.42 7.67
C ALA A 42 16.59 0.65 6.81
N THR A 43 17.22 -0.42 7.31
CA THR A 43 18.43 -0.97 6.70
C THR A 43 18.19 -1.82 5.46
N GLU A 44 17.11 -2.60 5.39
CA GLU A 44 16.82 -3.42 4.19
C GLU A 44 16.10 -2.63 3.10
N ALA A 45 15.16 -1.76 3.47
CA ALA A 45 14.44 -0.91 2.53
C ALA A 45 15.37 0.13 1.86
N GLN A 46 16.33 0.68 2.60
CA GLN A 46 17.31 1.65 2.07
C GLN A 46 18.37 0.97 1.19
N LYS A 47 18.80 -0.26 1.50
CA LYS A 47 19.72 -1.02 0.67
C LYS A 47 19.09 -1.43 -0.66
N ALA A 48 17.79 -1.77 -0.67
CA ALA A 48 17.03 -2.04 -1.89
C ALA A 48 16.85 -0.79 -2.78
N ALA A 49 16.84 0.41 -2.20
CA ALA A 49 16.69 1.66 -2.96
C ALA A 49 17.88 2.00 -3.85
N VAL A 50 19.08 1.56 -3.49
CA VAL A 50 20.32 1.86 -4.23
C VAL A 50 20.44 1.05 -5.52
N GLU A 51 19.76 -0.08 -5.62
CA GLU A 51 19.82 -0.99 -6.78
C GLU A 51 18.60 -0.89 -7.72
N LEU A 52 17.58 -0.10 -7.35
CA LEU A 52 16.37 0.02 -8.17
C LEU A 52 16.62 0.89 -9.40
N PRO A 53 16.14 0.47 -10.59
CA PRO A 53 16.12 1.31 -11.78
C PRO A 53 15.41 2.66 -11.49
N LYS A 54 15.94 3.74 -12.08
CA LYS A 54 15.42 5.11 -11.85
C LYS A 54 13.91 5.23 -12.08
N ASP A 55 13.38 4.51 -13.06
CA ASP A 55 11.96 4.50 -13.43
C ASP A 55 11.05 3.74 -12.43
N LYS A 56 11.64 3.10 -11.41
CA LYS A 56 10.92 2.48 -10.29
C LYS A 56 11.10 3.23 -8.96
N GLN A 57 11.98 4.24 -8.94
CA GLN A 57 12.24 5.05 -7.75
C GLN A 57 11.10 6.04 -7.49
N THR A 58 10.90 6.37 -6.21
CA THR A 58 9.84 7.28 -5.74
C THR A 58 10.40 8.30 -4.75
N THR A 59 9.72 9.44 -4.62
CA THR A 59 10.10 10.50 -3.67
C THR A 59 10.03 10.07 -2.21
N LEU A 60 9.14 9.14 -1.86
CA LEU A 60 9.04 8.61 -0.50
C LEU A 60 10.12 7.58 -0.17
N GLY A 61 10.77 6.98 -1.16
CA GLY A 61 11.78 5.95 -0.94
C GLY A 61 11.25 4.67 -0.28
N LEU A 62 9.93 4.43 -0.34
CA LEU A 62 9.28 3.26 0.24
C LEU A 62 9.02 2.20 -0.83
N TYR A 63 9.65 1.04 -0.67
CA TYR A 63 9.63 -0.05 -1.64
C TYR A 63 9.31 -1.37 -0.98
N VAL A 64 8.65 -2.24 -1.71
CA VAL A 64 8.34 -3.60 -1.27
C VAL A 64 8.24 -4.53 -2.47
N SER A 65 8.63 -5.80 -2.31
CA SER A 65 8.35 -6.85 -3.30
C SER A 65 6.89 -7.28 -3.23
N ALA A 66 6.38 -7.97 -4.25
CA ALA A 66 5.03 -8.56 -4.24
C ALA A 66 4.82 -9.48 -3.03
N LYS A 67 5.81 -10.32 -2.69
CA LYS A 67 5.77 -11.18 -1.52
C LYS A 67 5.71 -10.38 -0.22
N GLY A 68 6.60 -9.39 -0.06
CA GLY A 68 6.58 -8.52 1.12
C GLY A 68 5.28 -7.72 1.25
N ALA A 69 4.69 -7.28 0.11
CA ALA A 69 3.40 -6.61 0.09
C ALA A 69 2.26 -7.52 0.59
N TYR A 70 2.26 -8.78 0.18
CA TYR A 70 1.31 -9.77 0.67
C TYR A 70 1.49 -10.03 2.17
N ASP A 71 2.73 -10.18 2.64
CA ASP A 71 3.04 -10.38 4.05
C ASP A 71 2.60 -9.18 4.91
N MET A 72 2.80 -7.94 4.43
CA MET A 72 2.31 -6.73 5.09
C MET A 72 0.78 -6.70 5.17
N TRP A 73 0.10 -7.03 4.06
CA TRP A 73 -1.36 -7.07 4.02
C TRP A 73 -1.94 -8.15 4.93
N GLN A 74 -1.34 -9.34 4.98
CA GLN A 74 -1.78 -10.41 5.87
C GLN A 74 -1.70 -10.03 7.36
N LYS A 75 -0.69 -9.24 7.75
CA LYS A 75 -0.50 -8.79 9.15
C LYS A 75 -1.56 -7.78 9.59
N ASP A 76 -2.02 -6.91 8.69
CA ASP A 76 -3.02 -5.89 9.02
C ASP A 76 -3.87 -5.52 7.80
N GLN A 77 -4.90 -6.33 7.52
CA GLN A 77 -5.81 -6.11 6.40
C GLN A 77 -6.69 -4.85 6.56
N GLN A 78 -6.82 -4.34 7.80
CA GLN A 78 -7.61 -3.14 8.07
C GLN A 78 -6.86 -1.87 7.71
N LYS A 79 -5.54 -1.82 7.90
CA LYS A 79 -4.70 -0.64 7.67
C LYS A 79 -3.84 -0.72 6.41
N VAL A 80 -3.51 -1.91 5.95
CA VAL A 80 -2.73 -2.11 4.73
C VAL A 80 -3.67 -2.33 3.55
N LYS A 81 -3.54 -1.49 2.53
CA LYS A 81 -4.38 -1.52 1.33
C LYS A 81 -3.52 -1.74 0.09
N ILE A 82 -3.98 -2.59 -0.81
CA ILE A 82 -3.31 -2.84 -2.09
C ILE A 82 -4.10 -2.17 -3.21
N ILE A 83 -3.45 -1.31 -3.97
CA ILE A 83 -3.99 -0.68 -5.17
C ILE A 83 -3.33 -1.29 -6.39
N ASP A 84 -4.12 -1.83 -7.30
CA ASP A 84 -3.68 -2.17 -8.65
C ASP A 84 -3.96 -0.98 -9.57
N CYS A 85 -2.89 -0.26 -9.95
CA CYS A 85 -3.00 0.92 -10.80
C CYS A 85 -2.94 0.62 -12.31
N ARG A 86 -3.02 -0.66 -12.69
CA ARG A 86 -3.13 -1.09 -14.09
C ARG A 86 -4.48 -0.68 -14.69
N THR A 87 -4.61 -0.79 -16.00
CA THR A 87 -5.89 -0.54 -16.67
C THR A 87 -6.94 -1.58 -16.25
N PRO A 88 -8.24 -1.25 -16.35
CA PRO A 88 -9.30 -2.21 -16.05
C PRO A 88 -9.22 -3.49 -16.90
N GLU A 89 -8.75 -3.37 -18.14
CA GLU A 89 -8.57 -4.51 -19.04
C GLU A 89 -7.43 -5.43 -18.56
N GLU A 90 -6.30 -4.86 -18.11
CA GLU A 90 -5.21 -5.66 -17.53
C GLU A 90 -5.68 -6.36 -16.25
N TYR A 91 -6.44 -5.67 -15.39
CA TYR A 91 -6.97 -6.21 -14.15
C TYR A 91 -7.91 -7.40 -14.43
N ALA A 92 -8.82 -7.25 -15.39
CA ALA A 92 -9.81 -8.28 -15.70
C ALA A 92 -9.23 -9.46 -16.49
N PHE A 93 -8.37 -9.22 -17.50
CA PHE A 93 -7.97 -10.25 -18.46
C PHE A 93 -6.59 -10.86 -18.21
N ILE A 94 -5.70 -10.17 -17.50
CA ILE A 94 -4.41 -10.72 -17.07
C ILE A 94 -4.55 -11.43 -15.71
N GLY A 95 -5.62 -11.10 -14.96
CA GLY A 95 -5.83 -11.49 -13.58
C GLY A 95 -5.31 -10.44 -12.59
N HIS A 96 -5.65 -10.61 -11.31
CA HIS A 96 -5.33 -9.65 -10.25
C HIS A 96 -5.25 -10.34 -8.87
N ALA A 97 -4.66 -9.66 -7.89
CA ALA A 97 -4.72 -10.08 -6.49
C ALA A 97 -6.14 -9.89 -5.94
N PRO A 98 -6.77 -10.90 -5.30
CA PRO A 98 -8.18 -10.85 -4.89
C PRO A 98 -8.53 -9.68 -3.95
N MET A 99 -7.54 -9.19 -3.20
CA MET A 99 -7.69 -8.08 -2.26
C MET A 99 -7.33 -6.71 -2.86
N ALA A 100 -6.79 -6.66 -4.06
CA ALA A 100 -6.35 -5.41 -4.67
C ALA A 100 -7.53 -4.61 -5.24
N THR A 101 -7.61 -3.33 -4.88
CA THR A 101 -8.57 -2.40 -5.48
C THR A 101 -8.01 -1.85 -6.80
N ASN A 102 -8.73 -2.01 -7.89
CA ASN A 102 -8.33 -1.41 -9.16
C ASN A 102 -8.64 0.09 -9.17
N VAL A 103 -7.59 0.91 -9.19
CA VAL A 103 -7.66 2.35 -9.41
C VAL A 103 -6.68 2.68 -10.52
N PRO A 104 -7.12 2.74 -11.78
CA PRO A 104 -6.21 2.89 -12.92
C PRO A 104 -5.54 4.26 -12.92
N SER A 105 -4.20 4.29 -12.99
CA SER A 105 -3.43 5.53 -13.17
C SER A 105 -3.40 5.98 -14.64
N LYS A 106 -3.66 5.06 -15.55
CA LYS A 106 -3.79 5.31 -17.00
C LYS A 106 -4.89 4.43 -17.58
N PHE A 107 -5.48 4.91 -18.66
CA PHE A 107 -6.44 4.16 -19.48
C PHE A 107 -5.82 3.74 -20.79
N LEU A 108 -6.14 2.55 -21.27
CA LEU A 108 -5.82 2.11 -22.62
C LEU A 108 -6.59 2.97 -23.62
N THR A 109 -5.92 3.35 -24.71
CA THR A 109 -6.55 3.93 -25.89
C THR A 109 -6.37 2.99 -27.08
N TYR A 110 -7.15 3.17 -28.12
CA TYR A 110 -6.97 2.39 -29.35
C TYR A 110 -6.02 3.07 -30.35
N ALA A 111 -5.38 4.19 -29.95
CA ALA A 111 -4.34 4.84 -30.72
C ALA A 111 -3.06 4.00 -30.66
N TRP A 112 -2.41 3.84 -31.82
CA TRP A 112 -1.20 3.06 -31.98
C TRP A 112 0.03 3.97 -32.03
N ASP A 113 1.09 3.66 -31.30
CA ASP A 113 2.39 4.31 -31.39
C ASP A 113 3.32 3.46 -32.26
N GLU A 114 3.56 3.92 -33.51
CA GLU A 114 4.38 3.21 -34.48
C GLU A 114 5.83 3.04 -34.03
N LYS A 115 6.38 3.99 -33.28
CA LYS A 115 7.77 3.94 -32.79
C LYS A 115 7.96 2.94 -31.69
N LYS A 116 7.03 2.91 -30.73
CA LYS A 116 7.09 2.04 -29.56
C LYS A 116 6.48 0.67 -29.79
N LYS A 117 5.73 0.50 -30.89
CA LYS A 117 4.98 -0.72 -31.21
C LYS A 117 4.03 -1.13 -30.06
N GLU A 118 3.28 -0.14 -29.53
CA GLU A 118 2.32 -0.34 -28.44
C GLU A 118 1.11 0.59 -28.56
N TYR A 119 0.03 0.23 -27.91
CA TYR A 119 -1.11 1.13 -27.76
C TYR A 119 -0.79 2.27 -26.78
N VAL A 120 -1.19 3.48 -27.17
CA VAL A 120 -1.04 4.68 -26.33
C VAL A 120 -1.91 4.58 -25.10
N MET A 121 -1.35 4.87 -23.95
CA MET A 121 -2.08 5.00 -22.69
C MET A 121 -2.28 6.47 -22.31
N LYS A 122 -3.51 6.85 -21.96
CA LYS A 122 -3.86 8.19 -21.48
C LYS A 122 -3.85 8.23 -19.96
N VAL A 123 -3.22 9.25 -19.37
CA VAL A 123 -3.22 9.46 -17.91
C VAL A 123 -4.65 9.65 -17.39
N ASN A 124 -4.96 9.06 -16.25
CA ASN A 124 -6.21 9.27 -15.53
C ASN A 124 -6.08 10.49 -14.61
N PRO A 125 -6.68 11.65 -14.93
CA PRO A 125 -6.61 12.83 -14.07
C PRO A 125 -7.39 12.65 -12.76
N GLY A 126 -8.27 11.67 -12.70
CA GLY A 126 -9.08 11.35 -11.52
C GLY A 126 -8.42 10.38 -10.53
N PHE A 127 -7.22 9.86 -10.83
CA PHE A 127 -6.56 8.83 -10.03
C PHE A 127 -6.47 9.19 -8.53
N VAL A 128 -5.87 10.32 -8.21
CA VAL A 128 -5.70 10.77 -6.82
C VAL A 128 -7.04 10.94 -6.11
N LYS A 129 -8.02 11.58 -6.79
CA LYS A 129 -9.36 11.79 -6.24
C LYS A 129 -10.09 10.48 -5.95
N GLU A 130 -9.88 9.47 -6.77
CA GLU A 130 -10.49 8.15 -6.56
C GLU A 130 -9.85 7.41 -5.38
N VAL A 131 -8.53 7.51 -5.21
CA VAL A 131 -7.83 6.98 -4.04
C VAL A 131 -8.30 7.67 -2.75
N GLN A 132 -8.37 9.01 -2.75
CA GLN A 132 -8.83 9.80 -1.59
C GLN A 132 -10.27 9.49 -1.15
N LYS A 133 -11.13 8.97 -2.03
CA LYS A 133 -12.49 8.56 -1.68
C LYS A 133 -12.55 7.19 -1.00
N ARG A 134 -11.58 6.34 -1.27
CA ARG A 134 -11.58 4.93 -0.86
C ARG A 134 -10.69 4.67 0.35
N PHE A 135 -9.65 5.47 0.56
CA PHE A 135 -8.60 5.22 1.53
C PHE A 135 -8.31 6.45 2.38
N ALA A 136 -8.06 6.21 3.67
CA ALA A 136 -7.64 7.23 4.61
C ALA A 136 -6.15 7.60 4.39
N LYS A 137 -5.76 8.82 4.77
CA LYS A 137 -4.38 9.28 4.58
C LYS A 137 -3.37 8.59 5.49
N ASP A 138 -3.82 8.01 6.58
CA ASP A 138 -3.02 7.23 7.52
C ASP A 138 -2.94 5.73 7.18
N ASP A 139 -3.69 5.28 6.17
CA ASP A 139 -3.57 3.92 5.65
C ASP A 139 -2.16 3.70 5.04
N THR A 140 -1.66 2.49 5.19
CA THR A 140 -0.49 2.03 4.45
C THR A 140 -0.94 1.54 3.08
N ILE A 141 -0.54 2.22 2.02
CA ILE A 141 -0.95 1.93 0.65
C ILE A 141 0.20 1.29 -0.12
N LEU A 142 -0.05 0.13 -0.69
CA LEU A 142 0.90 -0.61 -1.52
C LEU A 142 0.40 -0.53 -2.97
N VAL A 143 1.15 0.16 -3.84
CA VAL A 143 0.72 0.41 -5.22
C VAL A 143 1.42 -0.56 -6.17
N MET A 144 0.62 -1.31 -6.91
CA MET A 144 1.05 -2.30 -7.89
C MET A 144 0.71 -1.87 -9.31
N CYS A 145 1.62 -2.13 -10.24
CA CYS A 145 1.31 -2.12 -11.66
C CYS A 145 1.81 -3.43 -12.30
N ARG A 146 2.18 -3.41 -13.57
CA ARG A 146 2.69 -4.61 -14.26
C ARG A 146 4.04 -5.07 -13.70
N SER A 147 4.99 -4.12 -13.49
CA SER A 147 6.38 -4.40 -13.10
C SER A 147 7.05 -3.26 -12.30
N GLY A 148 6.28 -2.43 -11.58
CA GLY A 148 6.81 -1.38 -10.71
C GLY A 148 7.05 0.00 -11.36
N GLN A 149 7.09 0.11 -12.69
CA GLN A 149 7.40 1.36 -13.40
C GLN A 149 6.24 2.38 -13.45
N ARG A 150 5.00 1.93 -13.66
CA ARG A 150 3.80 2.79 -13.69
C ARG A 150 3.32 3.13 -12.29
N SER A 151 3.56 2.25 -11.32
CA SER A 151 3.21 2.50 -9.92
C SER A 151 4.11 3.54 -9.27
N ALA A 152 5.38 3.65 -9.64
CA ALA A 152 6.28 4.67 -9.10
C ALA A 152 5.75 6.10 -9.24
N PRO A 153 5.43 6.63 -10.44
CA PRO A 153 4.83 7.96 -10.55
C PRO A 153 3.44 8.05 -9.90
N SER A 154 2.70 6.93 -9.76
CA SER A 154 1.43 6.91 -9.04
C SER A 154 1.63 7.11 -7.53
N VAL A 155 2.68 6.51 -6.93
CA VAL A 155 3.11 6.76 -5.55
C VAL A 155 3.45 8.23 -5.36
N ASP A 156 4.21 8.85 -6.27
CA ASP A 156 4.59 10.26 -6.17
C ASP A 156 3.38 11.21 -6.24
N LEU A 157 2.36 10.87 -7.05
CA LEU A 157 1.11 11.62 -7.07
C LEU A 157 0.37 11.55 -5.72
N LEU A 158 0.35 10.37 -5.09
CA LEU A 158 -0.27 10.19 -3.77
C LEU A 158 0.54 10.88 -2.67
N ALA A 159 1.86 10.84 -2.73
CA ALA A 159 2.74 11.57 -1.82
C ALA A 159 2.47 13.08 -1.87
N LYS A 160 2.39 13.66 -3.07
CA LYS A 160 2.02 15.08 -3.27
C LYS A 160 0.62 15.40 -2.74
N ALA A 161 -0.28 14.43 -2.71
CA ALA A 161 -1.63 14.59 -2.16
C ALA A 161 -1.70 14.38 -0.63
N GLY A 162 -0.54 14.17 0.03
CA GLY A 162 -0.42 14.09 1.49
C GLY A 162 -0.56 12.69 2.08
N PHE A 163 -0.45 11.64 1.27
CA PHE A 163 -0.27 10.27 1.77
C PHE A 163 1.21 10.03 2.08
N THR A 164 1.54 9.57 3.28
CA THR A 164 2.94 9.42 3.73
C THR A 164 3.43 7.98 3.79
N LYS A 165 2.53 7.01 3.78
CA LYS A 165 2.84 5.57 3.87
C LYS A 165 2.47 4.85 2.56
N VAL A 166 3.05 5.32 1.45
CA VAL A 166 2.77 4.77 0.12
C VAL A 166 4.01 4.08 -0.42
N TYR A 167 3.89 2.80 -0.68
CA TYR A 167 4.97 1.93 -1.16
C TYR A 167 4.79 1.60 -2.64
N ASN A 168 5.89 1.57 -3.38
CA ASN A 168 5.91 0.98 -4.70
C ASN A 168 6.16 -0.53 -4.61
N ILE A 169 5.25 -1.37 -5.13
CA ILE A 169 5.52 -2.80 -5.34
C ILE A 169 6.39 -2.93 -6.58
N VAL A 170 7.70 -3.09 -6.37
CA VAL A 170 8.74 -2.88 -7.40
C VAL A 170 8.78 -3.94 -8.50
N ASP A 171 8.27 -5.12 -8.24
CA ASP A 171 8.14 -6.23 -9.19
C ASP A 171 6.72 -6.33 -9.79
N GLY A 172 5.74 -5.67 -9.18
CA GLY A 172 4.37 -5.57 -9.71
C GLY A 172 3.63 -6.91 -9.79
N PHE A 173 2.62 -6.98 -10.67
CA PHE A 173 1.80 -8.17 -10.81
C PHE A 173 2.44 -9.24 -11.70
N GLU A 174 3.01 -8.86 -12.85
CA GLU A 174 3.57 -9.80 -13.82
C GLU A 174 5.09 -9.98 -13.70
N GLY A 175 5.77 -9.05 -13.03
CA GLY A 175 7.23 -9.07 -12.92
C GLY A 175 7.98 -8.50 -14.12
N ASP A 176 9.28 -8.63 -14.09
CA ASP A 176 10.18 -8.21 -15.17
C ASP A 176 10.35 -9.31 -16.21
N LYS A 177 10.85 -8.91 -17.40
CA LYS A 177 11.21 -9.86 -18.44
C LYS A 177 12.49 -10.59 -18.07
N VAL A 178 12.52 -11.89 -18.35
CA VAL A 178 13.74 -12.68 -18.28
C VAL A 178 14.69 -12.19 -19.37
N LYS A 179 15.88 -11.74 -18.99
CA LYS A 179 16.90 -11.17 -19.88
C LYS A 179 17.93 -12.20 -20.39
N ASP A 180 18.02 -13.34 -19.72
CA ASP A 180 18.95 -14.41 -20.07
C ASP A 180 18.54 -15.01 -21.44
N PRO A 181 19.37 -14.88 -22.49
CA PRO A 181 19.07 -15.39 -23.82
C PRO A 181 19.07 -16.93 -23.90
N THR A 182 19.68 -17.60 -22.92
CA THR A 182 19.72 -19.08 -22.86
C THR A 182 18.48 -19.66 -22.19
N SER A 183 17.69 -18.84 -21.50
CA SER A 183 16.48 -19.26 -20.82
C SER A 183 15.32 -19.52 -21.82
N PRO A 184 14.57 -20.65 -21.66
CA PRO A 184 13.35 -20.89 -22.42
C PRO A 184 12.26 -19.85 -22.18
N ASN A 185 12.44 -19.02 -21.15
CA ASN A 185 11.56 -17.91 -20.82
C ASN A 185 12.09 -16.55 -21.24
N HIS A 186 13.15 -16.50 -22.08
CA HIS A 186 13.70 -15.24 -22.56
C HIS A 186 12.61 -14.32 -23.16
N GLY A 187 12.60 -13.07 -22.75
CA GLY A 187 11.62 -12.08 -23.18
C GLY A 187 10.24 -12.17 -22.51
N LYS A 188 9.91 -13.27 -21.81
CA LYS A 188 8.66 -13.44 -21.07
C LYS A 188 8.76 -12.81 -19.69
N ARG A 189 7.61 -12.33 -19.14
CA ARG A 189 7.52 -11.82 -17.77
C ARG A 189 7.38 -12.97 -16.77
N MET A 190 8.54 -13.50 -16.38
CA MET A 190 8.68 -14.65 -15.49
C MET A 190 9.73 -14.43 -14.41
N LYS A 191 10.21 -13.19 -14.27
CA LYS A 191 11.16 -12.81 -13.24
C LYS A 191 10.44 -11.98 -12.19
N ASP A 192 10.33 -12.51 -10.97
CA ASP A 192 9.65 -11.89 -9.83
C ASP A 192 8.15 -11.54 -10.13
N GLY A 193 7.51 -10.73 -9.29
CA GLY A 193 6.12 -10.32 -9.47
C GLY A 193 5.11 -11.21 -8.76
N TRP A 194 3.92 -10.66 -8.54
CA TRP A 194 2.86 -11.28 -7.73
C TRP A 194 2.48 -12.67 -8.23
N ARG A 195 2.15 -12.77 -9.52
CA ARG A 195 1.68 -14.02 -10.13
C ARG A 195 2.75 -15.11 -10.18
N VAL A 196 4.00 -14.72 -10.46
CA VAL A 196 5.13 -15.66 -10.55
C VAL A 196 5.59 -16.13 -9.18
N SER A 197 5.36 -15.34 -8.14
CA SER A 197 5.70 -15.67 -6.74
C SER A 197 4.70 -16.59 -6.05
N ASN A 198 3.78 -17.22 -6.79
CA ASN A 198 2.73 -18.11 -6.28
C ASN A 198 1.84 -17.48 -5.20
N LEU A 199 1.65 -16.15 -5.26
CA LEU A 199 0.71 -15.46 -4.39
C LEU A 199 -0.72 -15.61 -4.91
N PRO A 200 -1.76 -15.48 -4.05
CA PRO A 200 -3.15 -15.60 -4.48
C PRO A 200 -3.50 -14.61 -5.59
N TRP A 201 -4.08 -15.09 -6.68
CA TRP A 201 -4.59 -14.27 -7.76
C TRP A 201 -5.80 -14.94 -8.43
N THR A 202 -6.63 -14.15 -9.12
CA THR A 202 -7.89 -14.60 -9.72
C THR A 202 -8.23 -13.80 -10.97
N TYR A 203 -9.20 -14.30 -11.74
CA TYR A 203 -9.92 -13.57 -12.78
C TYR A 203 -11.31 -13.12 -12.32
N ASP A 204 -11.78 -13.59 -11.15
CA ASP A 204 -13.13 -13.31 -10.63
C ASP A 204 -13.25 -11.87 -10.18
N LEU A 205 -14.15 -11.11 -10.78
CA LEU A 205 -14.29 -9.68 -10.54
C LEU A 205 -15.23 -9.41 -9.36
N ASN A 206 -14.71 -8.71 -8.35
CA ASN A 206 -15.51 -8.17 -7.25
C ASN A 206 -15.91 -6.72 -7.57
N VAL A 207 -17.21 -6.43 -7.64
CA VAL A 207 -17.76 -5.11 -7.98
C VAL A 207 -17.29 -3.98 -7.06
N ASP A 208 -16.96 -4.28 -5.80
CA ASP A 208 -16.48 -3.30 -4.83
C ASP A 208 -15.02 -2.92 -5.04
N LEU A 209 -14.25 -3.79 -5.72
CA LEU A 209 -12.81 -3.62 -5.94
C LEU A 209 -12.46 -3.17 -7.37
N ILE A 210 -13.35 -3.37 -8.34
CA ILE A 210 -13.08 -2.97 -9.73
C ILE A 210 -13.27 -1.47 -9.95
N TYR A 211 -12.63 -0.96 -10.99
CA TYR A 211 -12.89 0.39 -11.49
C TYR A 211 -14.13 0.41 -12.37
N LEU A 212 -15.13 1.21 -11.97
CA LEU A 212 -16.31 1.49 -12.77
C LEU A 212 -16.34 2.99 -13.12
N PRO A 213 -16.30 3.37 -14.41
CA PRO A 213 -16.44 4.76 -14.83
C PRO A 213 -17.77 5.33 -14.36
N LYS A 214 -17.78 6.58 -13.85
CA LYS A 214 -19.03 7.25 -13.48
C LYS A 214 -19.92 7.44 -14.71
N GLY A 215 -21.23 7.21 -14.53
CA GLY A 215 -22.24 7.46 -15.55
C GLY A 215 -22.43 6.36 -16.59
N LYS A 216 -21.72 5.23 -16.50
CA LYS A 216 -22.08 4.05 -17.29
C LYS A 216 -23.16 3.25 -16.55
N PRO A 217 -24.24 2.83 -17.21
CA PRO A 217 -25.28 2.03 -16.60
C PRO A 217 -24.66 0.72 -16.08
N LYS A 218 -25.00 0.33 -14.84
CA LYS A 218 -24.82 -1.06 -14.42
C LYS A 218 -25.68 -1.89 -15.37
N ALA A 219 -25.09 -2.89 -16.01
CA ALA A 219 -25.88 -3.88 -16.76
C ALA A 219 -26.95 -4.43 -15.81
N LYS A 220 -28.20 -4.45 -16.28
CA LYS A 220 -29.34 -5.04 -15.56
C LYS A 220 -29.18 -6.56 -15.52
#